data_50c6947fa14833dc69c20586efaf4224
#
_entry.id   50c6947fa14833dc69c20586efaf4224
#
_cell.length_a   1.000
_cell.length_b   1.000
_cell.length_c   1.000
_cell.angle_alpha   90.00
_cell.angle_beta   90.00
_cell.angle_gamma   90.00
#
_symmetry.space_group_name_H-M   'P 1'
#
loop_
_entity.id
_entity.type
_entity.pdbx_description
1 polymer ?
#
loop_
_entity_poly.entity_id
_entity_poly.type
_entity_poly.pdbx_seq_one_letter_code
_entity_poly.pdbx_strand_id
1 'polypeptide(L)'
;MHALTAPLSELAEIEEICEERGREPGMLLLSGCVTSQKTHLMYALGKDYGHTLIVLSSEDKAKKLYEEYRFLNENTSYYPAKDLLFYQADIHGKQLVKQRMETLQMMMEAKSQVTVITTIDGFMDELPSEAEIKGDILTISNGEALEFESLKEKIIKLGYDREAQVDGPGQFAVRGGIIDIYPLTEELPIRIEFWGDEVDSIRTFDVDSQRSVENLEPVSYTHLT
;
A
#
# COMPACT_ATOMS: atom_id res chain seq x y z
N MET A 1 21.07 -9.89 -7.82
CA MET A 1 20.65 -8.64 -8.50
C MET A 1 21.82 -7.83 -9.08
N HIS A 2 22.95 -7.72 -8.43
CA HIS A 2 24.11 -7.01 -8.99
C HIS A 2 24.52 -7.45 -10.41
N ALA A 3 24.32 -8.71 -10.77
CA ALA A 3 24.70 -9.21 -12.10
C ALA A 3 23.90 -8.58 -13.27
N LEU A 4 22.67 -8.15 -13.06
CA LEU A 4 21.85 -7.52 -14.10
C LEU A 4 22.19 -6.03 -14.31
N THR A 5 22.73 -5.38 -13.29
CA THR A 5 23.08 -3.95 -13.33
C THR A 5 24.56 -3.68 -13.38
N ALA A 6 25.41 -4.71 -13.14
CA ALA A 6 26.87 -4.59 -13.23
C ALA A 6 27.37 -3.99 -14.55
N PRO A 7 26.84 -4.38 -15.74
CA PRO A 7 27.28 -3.80 -17.00
C PRO A 7 27.07 -2.28 -17.12
N LEU A 8 26.10 -1.73 -16.38
CA LEU A 8 25.84 -0.28 -16.39
C LEU A 8 26.96 0.51 -15.70
N SER A 9 27.60 -0.05 -14.68
CA SER A 9 28.71 0.60 -13.97
C SER A 9 30.00 0.66 -14.78
N GLU A 10 30.07 -0.06 -15.93
CA GLU A 10 31.22 -0.04 -16.85
C GLU A 10 31.06 1.03 -17.93
N LEU A 11 29.89 1.68 -18.03
CA LEU A 11 29.62 2.75 -18.98
C LEU A 11 30.05 4.09 -18.38
N ALA A 12 31.06 4.72 -19.04
CA ALA A 12 31.56 6.03 -18.61
C ALA A 12 30.45 7.10 -18.53
N GLU A 13 29.48 7.02 -19.44
CA GLU A 13 28.34 7.93 -19.47
C GLU A 13 27.47 7.84 -18.21
N ILE A 14 27.38 6.65 -17.61
CA ILE A 14 26.60 6.46 -16.34
C ILE A 14 27.37 7.09 -15.17
N GLU A 15 28.67 6.93 -15.13
CA GLU A 15 29.53 7.53 -14.10
C GLU A 15 29.42 9.06 -14.16
N GLU A 16 29.54 9.65 -15.35
CA GLU A 16 29.38 11.08 -15.60
C GLU A 16 28.00 11.60 -15.14
N ILE A 17 26.90 10.88 -15.49
CA ILE A 17 25.53 11.21 -15.06
C ILE A 17 25.41 11.17 -13.54
N CYS A 18 25.99 10.15 -12.88
CA CYS A 18 25.94 10.03 -11.43
C CYS A 18 26.73 11.15 -10.73
N GLU A 19 27.88 11.54 -11.28
CA GLU A 19 28.69 12.64 -10.78
C GLU A 19 27.98 14.00 -10.91
N GLU A 20 27.43 14.30 -12.09
CA GLU A 20 26.69 15.54 -12.32
C GLU A 20 25.48 15.67 -11.40
N ARG A 21 24.74 14.60 -11.23
CA ARG A 21 23.57 14.55 -10.33
C ARG A 21 23.95 14.79 -8.87
N GLY A 22 25.13 14.32 -8.43
CA GLY A 22 25.60 14.49 -7.05
C GLY A 22 26.03 15.91 -6.70
N ARG A 23 26.20 16.80 -7.69
CA ARG A 23 26.71 18.17 -7.47
C ARG A 23 25.62 19.13 -7.02
N GLU A 24 24.46 19.10 -7.69
CA GLU A 24 23.31 19.97 -7.33
C GLU A 24 21.98 19.31 -7.71
N PRO A 25 20.87 19.57 -6.96
CA PRO A 25 19.54 19.19 -7.40
C PRO A 25 19.21 19.89 -8.73
N GLY A 26 18.86 19.12 -9.74
CA GLY A 26 18.58 19.68 -11.06
C GLY A 26 17.78 18.72 -11.95
N MET A 27 17.44 19.21 -13.14
CA MET A 27 16.77 18.43 -14.17
C MET A 27 17.80 17.83 -15.13
N LEU A 28 17.71 16.52 -15.32
CA LEU A 28 18.54 15.78 -16.28
C LEU A 28 17.65 15.20 -17.39
N LEU A 29 17.95 15.50 -18.64
CA LEU A 29 17.29 14.94 -19.80
C LEU A 29 18.13 13.82 -20.39
N LEU A 30 17.60 12.58 -20.34
CA LEU A 30 18.21 11.42 -20.98
C LEU A 30 17.48 11.09 -22.29
N SER A 31 18.19 11.03 -23.41
CA SER A 31 17.64 10.71 -24.73
C SER A 31 18.38 9.55 -25.37
N GLY A 32 17.77 8.93 -26.41
CA GLY A 32 18.42 7.85 -27.15
C GLY A 32 18.37 6.46 -26.53
N CYS A 33 17.77 6.32 -25.32
CA CYS A 33 17.68 5.03 -24.63
C CYS A 33 16.59 4.13 -25.24
N VAL A 34 16.90 2.87 -25.49
CA VAL A 34 15.89 1.86 -25.83
C VAL A 34 15.10 1.43 -24.58
N THR A 35 13.92 0.82 -24.79
CA THR A 35 12.96 0.58 -23.70
C THR A 35 13.57 -0.22 -22.54
N SER A 36 14.27 -1.33 -22.81
CA SER A 36 14.89 -2.16 -21.77
C SER A 36 16.02 -1.46 -21.03
N GLN A 37 16.77 -0.57 -21.71
CA GLN A 37 17.80 0.23 -21.04
C GLN A 37 17.21 1.22 -20.05
N LYS A 38 16.01 1.78 -20.33
CA LYS A 38 15.36 2.75 -19.44
C LYS A 38 15.10 2.17 -18.05
N THR A 39 14.60 0.92 -17.97
CA THR A 39 14.33 0.25 -16.70
C THR A 39 15.59 0.11 -15.86
N HIS A 40 16.69 -0.34 -16.48
CA HIS A 40 17.98 -0.49 -15.79
C HIS A 40 18.60 0.86 -15.39
N LEU A 41 18.48 1.89 -16.25
CA LEU A 41 18.94 3.24 -15.95
C LEU A 41 18.18 3.85 -14.78
N MET A 42 16.86 3.76 -14.78
CA MET A 42 16.02 4.25 -13.67
C MET A 42 16.42 3.59 -12.36
N TYR A 43 16.69 2.28 -12.37
CA TYR A 43 17.17 1.58 -11.19
C TYR A 43 18.57 2.07 -10.77
N ALA A 44 19.53 2.14 -11.69
CA ALA A 44 20.89 2.58 -11.39
C ALA A 44 20.94 4.01 -10.83
N LEU A 45 20.10 4.89 -11.37
CA LEU A 45 19.99 6.29 -10.91
C LEU A 45 19.19 6.44 -9.62
N GLY A 46 18.25 5.53 -9.34
CA GLY A 46 17.38 5.57 -8.16
C GLY A 46 17.96 4.90 -6.91
N LYS A 47 18.86 3.92 -7.08
CA LYS A 47 19.32 3.01 -6.00
C LYS A 47 19.92 3.68 -4.76
N ASP A 48 20.45 4.89 -4.90
CA ASP A 48 21.12 5.64 -3.84
C ASP A 48 20.16 6.60 -3.09
N TYR A 49 18.87 6.65 -3.50
CA TYR A 49 17.85 7.45 -2.84
C TYR A 49 16.92 6.58 -2.00
N GLY A 50 16.47 7.11 -0.87
CA GLY A 50 15.47 6.42 -0.02
C GLY A 50 14.14 6.22 -0.74
N HIS A 51 13.73 7.19 -1.55
CA HIS A 51 12.48 7.13 -2.31
C HIS A 51 12.72 7.51 -3.77
N THR A 52 12.14 6.73 -4.68
CA THR A 52 12.15 6.99 -6.11
C THR A 52 10.72 6.99 -6.63
N LEU A 53 10.31 8.07 -7.29
CA LEU A 53 9.01 8.16 -7.96
C LEU A 53 9.21 8.13 -9.47
N ILE A 54 8.52 7.20 -10.14
CA ILE A 54 8.51 7.06 -11.59
C ILE A 54 7.11 7.34 -12.11
N VAL A 55 6.99 8.41 -12.90
CA VAL A 55 5.70 8.85 -13.45
C VAL A 55 5.63 8.56 -14.95
N LEU A 56 4.58 7.89 -15.38
CA LEU A 56 4.38 7.48 -16.77
C LEU A 56 3.10 8.08 -17.36
N SER A 57 3.04 8.12 -18.69
CA SER A 57 1.95 8.76 -19.43
C SER A 57 0.69 7.90 -19.56
N SER A 58 0.74 6.61 -19.21
CA SER A 58 -0.43 5.72 -19.28
C SER A 58 -0.31 4.54 -18.33
N GLU A 59 -1.45 4.01 -17.95
CA GLU A 59 -1.58 2.89 -17.03
C GLU A 59 -0.89 1.61 -17.55
N ASP A 60 -1.09 1.28 -18.84
CA ASP A 60 -0.45 0.10 -19.45
C ASP A 60 1.08 0.17 -19.37
N LYS A 61 1.66 1.36 -19.60
CA LYS A 61 3.11 1.55 -19.46
C LYS A 61 3.56 1.45 -18.02
N ALA A 62 2.78 1.99 -17.08
CA ALA A 62 3.09 1.95 -15.66
C ALA A 62 3.04 0.52 -15.13
N LYS A 63 1.99 -0.24 -15.43
CA LYS A 63 1.86 -1.66 -15.06
C LYS A 63 2.98 -2.50 -15.65
N LYS A 64 3.29 -2.32 -16.95
CA LYS A 64 4.39 -3.04 -17.60
C LYS A 64 5.73 -2.73 -16.96
N LEU A 65 6.02 -1.46 -16.70
CA LEU A 65 7.26 -1.09 -16.01
C LEU A 65 7.33 -1.65 -14.60
N TYR A 66 6.22 -1.62 -13.87
CA TYR A 66 6.12 -2.21 -12.53
C TYR A 66 6.50 -3.69 -12.55
N GLU A 67 5.94 -4.48 -13.45
CA GLU A 67 6.27 -5.90 -13.61
C GLU A 67 7.75 -6.14 -13.94
N GLU A 68 8.36 -5.28 -14.73
CA GLU A 68 9.80 -5.38 -15.06
C GLU A 68 10.67 -4.90 -13.88
N TYR A 69 10.30 -3.79 -13.23
CA TYR A 69 11.14 -3.13 -12.24
C TYR A 69 11.18 -3.87 -10.89
N ARG A 70 10.10 -4.55 -10.51
CA ARG A 70 10.05 -5.34 -9.28
C ARG A 70 11.08 -6.48 -9.23
N PHE A 71 11.60 -6.94 -10.38
CA PHE A 71 12.71 -7.90 -10.43
C PHE A 71 14.05 -7.27 -10.06
N LEU A 72 14.19 -5.95 -10.19
CA LEU A 72 15.39 -5.21 -9.81
C LEU A 72 15.32 -4.70 -8.37
N ASN A 73 14.14 -4.30 -7.92
CA ASN A 73 13.88 -3.82 -6.56
C ASN A 73 12.56 -4.41 -6.05
N GLU A 74 12.62 -5.28 -5.04
CA GLU A 74 11.45 -5.91 -4.42
C GLU A 74 10.54 -4.88 -3.73
N ASN A 75 11.13 -3.78 -3.22
CA ASN A 75 10.39 -2.66 -2.63
C ASN A 75 9.86 -1.70 -3.71
N THR A 76 9.19 -2.25 -4.71
CA THR A 76 8.54 -1.48 -5.78
C THR A 76 7.04 -1.66 -5.68
N SER A 77 6.31 -0.55 -5.71
CA SER A 77 4.85 -0.55 -5.72
C SER A 77 4.31 0.23 -6.92
N TYR A 78 3.14 -0.18 -7.40
CA TYR A 78 2.37 0.55 -8.38
C TYR A 78 1.25 1.31 -7.67
N TYR A 79 1.23 2.63 -7.82
CA TYR A 79 0.20 3.51 -7.28
C TYR A 79 -0.78 3.90 -8.37
N PRO A 80 -2.00 3.32 -8.41
CA PRO A 80 -2.99 3.62 -9.44
C PRO A 80 -3.64 4.98 -9.22
N ALA A 81 -4.08 5.63 -10.31
CA ALA A 81 -4.97 6.79 -10.24
C ALA A 81 -6.33 6.41 -9.63
N LYS A 82 -7.01 7.38 -9.01
CA LYS A 82 -8.43 7.22 -8.64
C LYS A 82 -9.24 7.07 -9.92
N ASP A 83 -9.91 5.94 -10.07
CA ASP A 83 -10.82 5.78 -11.19
C ASP A 83 -12.08 6.61 -10.95
N LEU A 84 -12.32 7.59 -11.81
CA LEU A 84 -13.52 8.46 -11.76
C LEU A 84 -14.77 7.74 -12.26
N LEU A 85 -14.67 6.48 -12.67
CA LEU A 85 -15.81 5.68 -13.09
C LEU A 85 -16.59 5.14 -11.88
N PHE A 86 -17.33 6.02 -11.25
CA PHE A 86 -18.29 5.74 -10.15
C PHE A 86 -19.39 4.72 -10.50
N TYR A 87 -19.32 4.03 -11.62
CA TYR A 87 -20.42 3.20 -12.14
C TYR A 87 -20.11 1.70 -12.31
N GLN A 88 -18.93 1.25 -11.98
CA GLN A 88 -18.65 -0.19 -11.98
C GLN A 88 -18.35 -0.65 -10.56
N ALA A 89 -19.44 -1.11 -9.96
CA ALA A 89 -19.59 -1.88 -8.73
C ALA A 89 -18.31 -2.38 -8.02
N ASP A 90 -18.15 -1.89 -6.82
CA ASP A 90 -17.65 -2.50 -5.59
C ASP A 90 -16.30 -3.25 -5.60
N ILE A 91 -16.08 -4.24 -6.42
CA ILE A 91 -14.88 -5.11 -6.31
C ILE A 91 -13.62 -4.42 -6.84
N HIS A 92 -13.69 -3.74 -7.99
CA HIS A 92 -12.54 -3.04 -8.57
C HIS A 92 -12.16 -1.80 -7.78
N GLY A 93 -13.13 -1.07 -7.24
CA GLY A 93 -12.90 0.10 -6.39
C GLY A 93 -12.14 -0.27 -5.12
N LYS A 94 -12.56 -1.32 -4.43
CA LYS A 94 -11.90 -1.82 -3.22
C LYS A 94 -10.46 -2.29 -3.48
N GLN A 95 -10.21 -2.93 -4.62
CA GLN A 95 -8.86 -3.36 -5.00
C GLN A 95 -7.92 -2.18 -5.29
N LEU A 96 -8.41 -1.12 -5.95
CA LEU A 96 -7.64 0.10 -6.19
C LEU A 96 -7.30 0.81 -4.87
N VAL A 97 -8.27 0.93 -3.96
CA VAL A 97 -8.05 1.50 -2.62
C VAL A 97 -7.01 0.68 -1.87
N LYS A 98 -7.14 -0.65 -1.83
CA LYS A 98 -6.16 -1.56 -1.22
C LYS A 98 -4.75 -1.29 -1.74
N GLN A 99 -4.57 -1.25 -3.05
CA GLN A 99 -3.27 -1.07 -3.68
C GLN A 99 -2.65 0.31 -3.37
N ARG A 100 -3.48 1.36 -3.33
CA ARG A 100 -3.04 2.71 -2.92
C ARG A 100 -2.57 2.70 -1.46
N MET A 101 -3.33 2.06 -0.57
CA MET A 101 -2.99 1.95 0.86
C MET A 101 -1.69 1.19 1.09
N GLU A 102 -1.55 0.01 0.48
CA GLU A 102 -0.33 -0.79 0.56
C GLU A 102 0.90 0.00 0.11
N THR A 103 0.75 0.82 -0.95
CA THR A 103 1.83 1.69 -1.42
C THR A 103 2.18 2.77 -0.40
N LEU A 104 1.19 3.45 0.17
CA LEU A 104 1.42 4.50 1.17
C LEU A 104 2.02 3.92 2.45
N GLN A 105 1.54 2.78 2.91
CA GLN A 105 2.10 2.08 4.06
C GLN A 105 3.56 1.68 3.80
N MET A 106 3.85 1.09 2.63
CA MET A 106 5.21 0.76 2.23
C MET A 106 6.13 1.99 2.26
N MET A 107 5.66 3.15 1.77
CA MET A 107 6.43 4.40 1.80
C MET A 107 6.73 4.88 3.23
N MET A 108 5.79 4.72 4.16
CA MET A 108 5.94 5.16 5.55
C MET A 108 6.81 4.23 6.40
N GLU A 109 6.73 2.93 6.17
CA GLU A 109 7.41 1.90 6.99
C GLU A 109 8.79 1.51 6.46
N ALA A 110 9.12 1.90 5.23
CA ALA A 110 10.32 1.45 4.56
C ALA A 110 11.61 1.89 5.26
N LYS A 111 12.42 0.91 5.62
CA LYS A 111 13.79 1.09 6.14
C LYS A 111 14.85 1.06 5.04
N SER A 112 14.46 0.81 3.80
CA SER A 112 15.33 0.69 2.63
C SER A 112 14.70 1.46 1.46
N GLN A 113 15.41 1.52 0.31
CA GLN A 113 14.91 2.17 -0.89
C GLN A 113 13.53 1.65 -1.30
N VAL A 114 12.60 2.59 -1.51
CA VAL A 114 11.27 2.35 -2.09
C VAL A 114 11.18 2.99 -3.45
N THR A 115 10.60 2.27 -4.41
CA THR A 115 10.24 2.82 -5.73
C THR A 115 8.73 2.76 -5.91
N VAL A 116 8.13 3.92 -6.20
CA VAL A 116 6.71 4.03 -6.54
C VAL A 116 6.59 4.34 -8.02
N ILE A 117 5.82 3.54 -8.73
CA ILE A 117 5.49 3.72 -10.15
C ILE A 117 4.05 4.16 -10.26
N THR A 118 3.78 5.25 -10.97
CA THR A 118 2.43 5.80 -11.13
C THR A 118 2.24 6.42 -12.51
N THR A 119 1.05 6.89 -12.78
CA THR A 119 0.72 7.71 -13.96
C THR A 119 0.67 9.19 -13.59
N ILE A 120 0.59 10.06 -14.63
CA ILE A 120 0.37 11.51 -14.40
C ILE A 120 -0.91 11.73 -13.61
N ASP A 121 -1.98 11.02 -13.95
CA ASP A 121 -3.27 11.13 -13.26
C ASP A 121 -3.14 10.72 -11.79
N GLY A 122 -2.49 9.59 -11.49
CA GLY A 122 -2.24 9.16 -10.11
C GLY A 122 -1.31 10.09 -9.33
N PHE A 123 -0.36 10.73 -9.99
CA PHE A 123 0.52 11.74 -9.37
C PHE A 123 -0.22 13.04 -9.04
N MET A 124 -1.22 13.40 -9.84
CA MET A 124 -2.03 14.61 -9.63
C MET A 124 -3.17 14.42 -8.62
N ASP A 125 -3.43 13.20 -8.18
CA ASP A 125 -4.40 12.93 -7.13
C ASP A 125 -3.95 13.54 -5.79
N GLU A 126 -4.88 14.12 -5.06
CA GLU A 126 -4.62 14.52 -3.68
C GLU A 126 -4.31 13.31 -2.81
N LEU A 127 -3.22 13.40 -2.08
CA LEU A 127 -2.83 12.43 -1.07
C LEU A 127 -3.23 12.95 0.31
N PRO A 128 -3.71 12.07 1.20
CA PRO A 128 -3.88 12.44 2.59
C PRO A 128 -2.50 12.77 3.20
N SER A 129 -2.48 13.67 4.14
CA SER A 129 -1.26 13.99 4.89
C SER A 129 -0.82 12.78 5.74
N GLU A 130 0.46 12.71 6.08
CA GLU A 130 0.98 11.66 6.98
C GLU A 130 0.22 11.62 8.32
N ALA A 131 -0.21 12.79 8.83
CA ALA A 131 -0.99 12.88 10.06
C ALA A 131 -2.39 12.27 9.92
N GLU A 132 -3.04 12.47 8.78
CA GLU A 132 -4.34 11.86 8.47
C GLU A 132 -4.18 10.34 8.33
N ILE A 133 -3.21 9.87 7.57
CA ILE A 133 -2.92 8.43 7.43
C ILE A 133 -2.70 7.78 8.80
N LYS A 134 -1.86 8.40 9.66
CA LYS A 134 -1.61 7.90 11.01
C LYS A 134 -2.85 7.97 11.93
N GLY A 135 -3.70 8.97 11.75
CA GLY A 135 -4.97 9.10 12.47
C GLY A 135 -5.99 8.02 12.11
N ASP A 136 -5.91 7.53 10.87
CA ASP A 136 -6.80 6.50 10.34
C ASP A 136 -6.27 5.06 10.61
N ILE A 137 -5.09 4.93 11.20
CA ILE A 137 -4.60 3.64 11.68
C ILE A 137 -5.34 3.27 12.98
N LEU A 138 -6.01 2.15 12.95
CA LEU A 138 -6.64 1.57 14.12
C LEU A 138 -5.74 0.46 14.67
N THR A 139 -5.14 0.70 15.83
CA THR A 139 -4.35 -0.32 16.53
C THR A 139 -5.16 -0.83 17.70
N ILE A 140 -5.31 -2.15 17.82
CA ILE A 140 -6.06 -2.82 18.88
C ILE A 140 -5.18 -3.90 19.48
N SER A 141 -5.17 -3.98 20.81
CA SER A 141 -4.39 -4.98 21.55
C SER A 141 -5.27 -5.80 22.49
N ASN A 142 -4.90 -7.05 22.72
CA ASN A 142 -5.56 -7.88 23.73
C ASN A 142 -5.41 -7.24 25.11
N GLY A 143 -6.48 -7.24 25.91
CA GLY A 143 -6.52 -6.62 27.24
C GLY A 143 -6.60 -5.09 27.22
N GLU A 144 -6.79 -4.48 26.05
CA GLU A 144 -6.97 -3.04 25.94
C GLU A 144 -8.38 -2.64 26.41
N ALA A 145 -8.44 -1.60 27.23
CA ALA A 145 -9.70 -0.97 27.58
C ALA A 145 -10.18 -0.11 26.40
N LEU A 146 -11.14 -0.62 25.66
CA LEU A 146 -11.67 0.00 24.45
C LEU A 146 -13.20 -0.10 24.46
N GLU A 147 -13.89 1.05 24.49
CA GLU A 147 -15.34 1.08 24.46
C GLU A 147 -15.87 0.53 23.13
N PHE A 148 -16.72 -0.49 23.22
CA PHE A 148 -17.28 -1.21 22.06
C PHE A 148 -17.95 -0.28 21.03
N GLU A 149 -18.78 0.66 21.50
CA GLU A 149 -19.49 1.60 20.62
C GLU A 149 -18.51 2.58 19.94
N SER A 150 -17.48 3.02 20.67
CA SER A 150 -16.44 3.89 20.12
C SER A 150 -15.66 3.22 18.97
N LEU A 151 -15.30 1.93 19.14
CA LEU A 151 -14.67 1.16 18.06
C LEU A 151 -15.58 1.05 16.84
N LYS A 152 -16.86 0.73 17.06
CA LYS A 152 -17.86 0.62 15.99
C LYS A 152 -18.01 1.94 15.20
N GLU A 153 -18.10 3.07 15.91
CA GLU A 153 -18.16 4.38 15.26
C GLU A 153 -16.91 4.68 14.45
N LYS A 154 -15.73 4.32 14.97
CA LYS A 154 -14.47 4.51 14.27
C LYS A 154 -14.40 3.67 13.00
N ILE A 155 -14.83 2.40 13.04
CA ILE A 155 -14.89 1.52 11.86
C ILE A 155 -15.82 2.10 10.79
N ILE A 156 -16.98 2.64 11.18
CA ILE A 156 -17.91 3.31 10.25
C ILE A 156 -17.28 4.55 9.63
N LYS A 157 -16.58 5.38 10.42
CA LYS A 157 -15.86 6.57 9.90
C LYS A 157 -14.75 6.20 8.93
N LEU A 158 -14.12 5.06 9.13
CA LEU A 158 -13.13 4.50 8.22
C LEU A 158 -13.74 3.94 6.93
N GLY A 159 -15.06 4.03 6.72
CA GLY A 159 -15.74 3.67 5.47
C GLY A 159 -16.02 2.18 5.30
N TYR A 160 -15.98 1.38 6.38
CA TYR A 160 -16.38 -0.03 6.31
C TYR A 160 -17.89 -0.17 6.16
N ASP A 161 -18.31 -1.06 5.25
CA ASP A 161 -19.71 -1.41 5.06
C ASP A 161 -20.20 -2.37 6.17
N ARG A 162 -21.31 -2.01 6.81
CA ARG A 162 -21.90 -2.87 7.82
C ARG A 162 -22.74 -3.95 7.20
N GLU A 163 -22.40 -5.20 7.49
CA GLU A 163 -23.11 -6.38 7.00
C GLU A 163 -23.62 -7.26 8.15
N ALA A 164 -24.52 -8.18 7.83
CA ALA A 164 -25.00 -9.19 8.80
C ALA A 164 -23.90 -10.20 9.13
N GLN A 165 -23.05 -10.49 8.17
CA GLN A 165 -21.88 -11.36 8.24
C GLN A 165 -20.83 -10.85 7.26
N VAL A 166 -19.58 -10.93 7.66
CA VAL A 166 -18.46 -10.52 6.81
C VAL A 166 -18.17 -11.62 5.79
N ASP A 167 -18.16 -11.27 4.51
CA ASP A 167 -17.85 -12.16 3.39
C ASP A 167 -16.79 -11.59 2.42
N GLY A 168 -16.37 -10.34 2.60
CA GLY A 168 -15.36 -9.70 1.77
C GLY A 168 -14.64 -8.51 2.42
N PRO A 169 -13.51 -8.07 1.83
CA PRO A 169 -12.75 -6.93 2.30
C PRO A 169 -13.57 -5.63 2.34
N GLY A 170 -13.30 -4.79 3.36
CA GLY A 170 -14.00 -3.53 3.58
C GLY A 170 -15.35 -3.67 4.26
N GLN A 171 -15.68 -4.84 4.79
CA GLN A 171 -16.91 -5.11 5.51
C GLN A 171 -16.66 -5.31 7.00
N PHE A 172 -17.66 -5.02 7.82
CA PHE A 172 -17.69 -5.39 9.23
C PHE A 172 -19.07 -5.87 9.67
N ALA A 173 -19.10 -6.71 10.68
CA ALA A 173 -20.32 -7.21 11.29
C ALA A 173 -20.24 -7.11 12.82
N VAL A 174 -21.40 -6.93 13.46
CA VAL A 174 -21.52 -6.84 14.93
C VAL A 174 -22.51 -7.86 15.41
N ARG A 175 -22.08 -8.71 16.34
CA ARG A 175 -22.92 -9.76 16.94
C ARG A 175 -22.65 -9.88 18.45
N GLY A 176 -23.57 -9.32 19.27
CA GLY A 176 -23.35 -9.27 20.73
C GLY A 176 -22.09 -8.48 21.08
N GLY A 177 -21.18 -9.08 21.82
CA GLY A 177 -19.86 -8.51 22.16
C GLY A 177 -18.76 -8.84 21.16
N ILE A 178 -19.09 -9.13 19.89
CA ILE A 178 -18.13 -9.50 18.85
C ILE A 178 -18.21 -8.50 17.71
N ILE A 179 -17.04 -8.03 17.26
CA ILE A 179 -16.89 -7.27 16.02
C ILE A 179 -16.03 -8.10 15.07
N ASP A 180 -16.61 -8.49 13.94
CA ASP A 180 -15.91 -9.07 12.81
C ASP A 180 -15.59 -7.96 11.83
N ILE A 181 -14.34 -7.86 11.38
CA ILE A 181 -13.89 -6.86 10.40
C ILE A 181 -13.00 -7.53 9.35
N TYR A 182 -13.18 -7.16 8.08
CA TYR A 182 -12.29 -7.62 7.02
C TYR A 182 -11.52 -6.43 6.45
N PRO A 183 -10.29 -6.20 6.93
CA PRO A 183 -9.46 -5.11 6.44
C PRO A 183 -9.16 -5.27 4.95
N LEU A 184 -8.97 -4.15 4.24
CA LEU A 184 -8.66 -4.18 2.81
C LEU A 184 -7.28 -4.76 2.53
N THR A 185 -6.33 -4.61 3.45
CA THR A 185 -4.93 -5.02 3.30
C THR A 185 -4.66 -6.46 3.75
N GLU A 186 -5.58 -7.06 4.48
CA GLU A 186 -5.40 -8.40 5.05
C GLU A 186 -6.00 -9.49 4.15
N GLU A 187 -5.44 -10.70 4.24
CA GLU A 187 -5.94 -11.88 3.52
C GLU A 187 -7.12 -12.55 4.23
N LEU A 188 -7.20 -12.41 5.54
CA LEU A 188 -8.23 -13.00 6.37
C LEU A 188 -8.95 -11.95 7.20
N PRO A 189 -10.25 -12.10 7.43
CA PRO A 189 -10.98 -11.25 8.35
C PRO A 189 -10.59 -11.54 9.81
N ILE A 190 -10.89 -10.57 10.67
CA ILE A 190 -10.50 -10.53 12.05
C ILE A 190 -11.73 -10.46 12.92
N ARG A 191 -11.73 -11.24 13.97
CA ARG A 191 -12.74 -11.27 15.01
C ARG A 191 -12.16 -10.70 16.29
N ILE A 192 -12.82 -9.68 16.81
CA ILE A 192 -12.50 -9.02 18.07
C ILE A 192 -13.61 -9.34 19.05
N GLU A 193 -13.29 -10.04 20.14
CA GLU A 193 -14.22 -10.38 21.19
C GLU A 193 -14.03 -9.44 22.39
N PHE A 194 -15.12 -8.99 22.94
CA PHE A 194 -15.15 -8.07 24.06
C PHE A 194 -15.74 -8.72 25.30
N TRP A 195 -15.15 -8.43 26.45
CA TRP A 195 -15.73 -8.67 27.76
C TRP A 195 -15.99 -7.32 28.44
N GLY A 196 -17.25 -6.83 28.35
CA GLY A 196 -17.55 -5.44 28.73
C GLY A 196 -16.87 -4.44 27.78
N ASP A 197 -16.07 -3.54 28.35
CA ASP A 197 -15.28 -2.54 27.62
C ASP A 197 -13.80 -2.94 27.50
N GLU A 198 -13.49 -4.22 27.56
CA GLU A 198 -12.14 -4.74 27.42
C GLU A 198 -12.07 -5.73 26.24
N VAL A 199 -11.01 -5.64 25.44
CA VAL A 199 -10.73 -6.59 24.35
C VAL A 199 -10.23 -7.90 24.95
N ASP A 200 -11.06 -8.95 24.90
CA ASP A 200 -10.76 -10.27 25.45
C ASP A 200 -9.86 -11.08 24.51
N SER A 201 -10.16 -11.07 23.21
CA SER A 201 -9.35 -11.79 22.24
C SER A 201 -9.46 -11.20 20.82
N ILE A 202 -8.38 -11.36 20.06
CA ILE A 202 -8.31 -10.99 18.63
C ILE A 202 -7.84 -12.21 17.85
N ARG A 203 -8.60 -12.59 16.80
CA ARG A 203 -8.33 -13.79 16.00
C ARG A 203 -8.63 -13.57 14.53
N THR A 204 -7.87 -14.19 13.64
CA THR A 204 -8.32 -14.37 12.26
C THR A 204 -9.36 -15.48 12.18
N PHE A 205 -10.22 -15.43 11.17
CA PHE A 205 -11.17 -16.51 10.90
C PHE A 205 -11.35 -16.72 9.40
N ASP A 206 -11.79 -17.89 9.05
CA ASP A 206 -12.12 -18.27 7.67
C ASP A 206 -13.56 -17.86 7.34
N VAL A 207 -13.74 -17.18 6.22
CA VAL A 207 -15.03 -16.60 5.79
C VAL A 207 -16.10 -17.66 5.58
N ASP A 208 -15.75 -18.78 4.95
CA ASP A 208 -16.72 -19.80 4.57
C ASP A 208 -17.17 -20.62 5.78
N SER A 209 -16.23 -21.05 6.60
CA SER A 209 -16.51 -21.88 7.78
C SER A 209 -16.84 -21.09 9.05
N GLN A 210 -16.52 -19.80 9.07
CA GLN A 210 -16.62 -18.90 10.24
C GLN A 210 -15.81 -19.37 11.47
N ARG A 211 -14.84 -20.26 11.26
CA ARG A 211 -13.98 -20.79 12.32
C ARG A 211 -12.71 -19.96 12.47
N SER A 212 -12.30 -19.75 13.71
CA SER A 212 -11.02 -19.11 14.01
C SER A 212 -9.86 -19.92 13.44
N VAL A 213 -8.90 -19.22 12.87
CA VAL A 213 -7.68 -19.79 12.25
C VAL A 213 -6.50 -19.56 13.18
N GLU A 214 -6.23 -18.31 13.58
CA GLU A 214 -5.04 -17.93 14.33
C GLU A 214 -5.37 -16.84 15.36
N ASN A 215 -4.72 -16.90 16.53
CA ASN A 215 -4.76 -15.80 17.49
C ASN A 215 -3.77 -14.73 17.07
N LEU A 216 -4.18 -13.49 17.12
CA LEU A 216 -3.35 -12.34 16.82
C LEU A 216 -2.94 -11.62 18.10
N GLU A 217 -1.66 -11.23 18.17
CA GLU A 217 -1.17 -10.27 19.15
C GLU A 217 -0.87 -8.95 18.43
N PRO A 218 -0.87 -7.83 19.11
CA PRO A 218 -1.47 -6.54 18.73
C PRO A 218 -1.58 -6.32 17.22
N VAL A 219 -2.70 -5.83 16.76
CA VAL A 219 -3.00 -5.67 15.33
C VAL A 219 -3.21 -4.19 15.00
N SER A 220 -2.56 -3.74 13.95
CA SER A 220 -2.74 -2.38 13.42
C SER A 220 -3.46 -2.44 12.07
N TYR A 221 -4.54 -1.69 11.92
CA TYR A 221 -5.30 -1.61 10.67
C TYR A 221 -5.35 -0.19 10.16
N THR A 222 -5.15 -0.04 8.86
CA THR A 222 -5.24 1.23 8.16
C THR A 222 -6.39 1.17 7.16
N HIS A 223 -7.23 2.21 7.13
CA HIS A 223 -8.20 2.42 6.06
C HIS A 223 -8.16 3.88 5.65
N LEU A 224 -8.00 4.13 4.35
CA LEU A 224 -8.09 5.45 3.75
C LEU A 224 -9.33 5.48 2.85
N THR A 225 -10.23 6.38 3.13
CA THR A 225 -11.38 6.69 2.28
C THR A 225 -10.99 7.61 1.14
#